data_1c47bad49f7eadc1a88fccba57d967df
#
_entry.id   1c47bad49f7eadc1a88fccba57d967df
#
_cell.length_a   1.000
_cell.length_b   1.000
_cell.length_c   1.000
_cell.angle_alpha   90.00
_cell.angle_beta   90.00
_cell.angle_gamma   90.00
#
_symmetry.space_group_name_H-M   'P 1'
#
loop_
_entity.id
_entity.type
_entity.pdbx_description
1 polymer ?
#
loop_
_entity_poly.entity_id
_entity_poly.type
_entity_poly.pdbx_seq_one_letter_code
_entity_poly.pdbx_strand_id
1 'polypeptide(L)'
;MSNLRIHRYILREISAPTLLSLLIFTFVLLMGKIPRLAELVINKGVPAAEILQLFSYLLPTFFSVTIPLSFLLGILLAFGRFSADSEFVALKASGISLYNLTKPVFLLAIFFSLLTAWITISVEPASKTAFRGKLFQIASSNASVSVRPGVFNDEFPGIVLYTRGMDETRGIMQDVFISDEREGETPATITAREGRFISNPNTYSLTLRLSHGSIHRRPAKEKHATYQTISFTNYDINLDVGNQLSSKQRRRSRSELSWSELNNAIDKSPDNKSKFHLQVEKHERVVIAFAPLVLILIGVPLGLQSQRSGKGAGFTLALMVFLVYYVLLSLAGNIADKGLVPAAIILWLPNLCFLLGGAWLLHRTAIEKPFRIFSIRKIIHQWLTRHNRTGEDL
;
A
#
# COMPACT_ATOMS: atom_id res chain seq x y z
N MET A 1 22.27 -11.96 -37.96
CA MET A 1 23.05 -11.96 -36.70
C MET A 1 23.19 -10.59 -36.03
N SER A 2 23.04 -9.48 -36.75
CA SER A 2 23.14 -8.10 -36.15
C SER A 2 22.02 -7.75 -35.16
N ASN A 3 20.78 -8.18 -35.44
CA ASN A 3 19.63 -7.85 -34.58
C ASN A 3 19.76 -8.36 -33.14
N LEU A 4 20.37 -9.53 -32.91
CA LEU A 4 20.52 -10.13 -31.58
C LEU A 4 21.47 -9.30 -30.68
N ARG A 5 22.55 -8.73 -31.27
CA ARG A 5 23.48 -7.86 -30.51
C ARG A 5 22.80 -6.56 -30.10
N ILE A 6 22.01 -5.96 -30.99
CA ILE A 6 21.25 -4.74 -30.69
C ILE A 6 20.20 -4.99 -29.62
N HIS A 7 19.47 -6.10 -29.70
CA HIS A 7 18.48 -6.48 -28.68
C HIS A 7 19.14 -6.67 -27.32
N ARG A 8 20.27 -7.38 -27.23
CA ARG A 8 21.01 -7.55 -25.97
C ARG A 8 21.54 -6.24 -25.43
N TYR A 9 21.99 -5.33 -26.29
CA TYR A 9 22.43 -3.99 -25.89
C TYR A 9 21.30 -3.20 -25.27
N ILE A 10 20.11 -3.14 -25.92
CA ILE A 10 18.93 -2.44 -25.41
C ILE A 10 18.48 -3.04 -24.06
N LEU A 11 18.45 -4.38 -23.96
CA LEU A 11 18.08 -5.07 -22.71
C LEU A 11 19.00 -4.66 -21.56
N ARG A 12 20.32 -4.66 -21.79
CA ARG A 12 21.31 -4.26 -20.78
C ARG A 12 21.15 -2.80 -20.37
N GLU A 13 20.92 -1.94 -21.35
CA GLU A 13 20.81 -0.50 -21.15
C GLU A 13 19.56 -0.10 -20.34
N ILE A 14 18.48 -0.85 -20.46
CA ILE A 14 17.26 -0.63 -19.68
C ILE A 14 17.38 -1.30 -18.30
N SER A 15 17.94 -2.52 -18.24
CA SER A 15 17.95 -3.31 -17.00
C SER A 15 18.77 -2.64 -15.87
N ALA A 16 19.93 -2.05 -16.21
CA ALA A 16 20.78 -1.42 -15.20
C ALA A 16 20.08 -0.25 -14.47
N PRO A 17 19.53 0.78 -15.16
CA PRO A 17 18.82 1.85 -14.48
C PRO A 17 17.49 1.38 -13.85
N THR A 18 16.82 0.35 -14.40
CA THR A 18 15.62 -0.24 -13.79
C THR A 18 15.95 -0.83 -12.42
N LEU A 19 17.00 -1.67 -12.32
CA LEU A 19 17.38 -2.30 -11.05
C LEU A 19 17.85 -1.27 -10.02
N LEU A 20 18.65 -0.28 -10.45
CA LEU A 20 19.08 0.80 -9.57
C LEU A 20 17.89 1.61 -9.06
N SER A 21 16.96 1.98 -9.93
CA SER A 21 15.76 2.70 -9.56
C SER A 21 14.86 1.89 -8.64
N LEU A 22 14.74 0.57 -8.86
CA LEU A 22 13.98 -0.33 -8.01
C LEU A 22 14.54 -0.32 -6.57
N LEU A 23 15.86 -0.39 -6.44
CA LEU A 23 16.53 -0.31 -5.14
C LEU A 23 16.26 1.04 -4.47
N ILE A 24 16.45 2.14 -5.19
CA ILE A 24 16.27 3.50 -4.65
C ILE A 24 14.82 3.73 -4.23
N PHE A 25 13.84 3.46 -5.09
CA PHE A 25 12.43 3.68 -4.76
C PHE A 25 11.95 2.79 -3.61
N THR A 26 12.37 1.53 -3.60
CA THR A 26 12.03 0.63 -2.49
C THR A 26 12.63 1.14 -1.17
N PHE A 27 13.86 1.60 -1.18
CA PHE A 27 14.51 2.18 0.01
C PHE A 27 13.81 3.45 0.49
N VAL A 28 13.42 4.36 -0.42
CA VAL A 28 12.67 5.57 -0.09
C VAL A 28 11.32 5.24 0.56
N LEU A 29 10.59 4.25 0.02
CA LEU A 29 9.32 3.84 0.61
C LEU A 29 9.49 3.14 1.97
N LEU A 30 10.57 2.37 2.15
CA LEU A 30 10.94 1.79 3.45
C LEU A 30 11.24 2.88 4.47
N MET A 31 11.99 3.93 4.10
CA MET A 31 12.29 5.07 4.96
C MET A 31 11.03 5.69 5.56
N GLY A 32 9.95 5.78 4.80
CA GLY A 32 8.65 6.27 5.29
C GLY A 32 8.00 5.40 6.38
N LYS A 33 8.44 4.14 6.57
CA LYS A 33 7.93 3.23 7.61
C LYS A 33 8.85 3.11 8.82
N ILE A 34 10.11 3.56 8.70
CA ILE A 34 11.11 3.47 9.78
C ILE A 34 10.64 4.12 11.08
N PRO A 35 10.11 5.35 11.12
CA PRO A 35 9.74 5.98 12.39
C PRO A 35 8.74 5.14 13.18
N ARG A 36 7.72 4.63 12.50
CA ARG A 36 6.68 3.80 13.15
C ARG A 36 7.20 2.48 13.69
N LEU A 37 8.15 1.84 12.99
CA LEU A 37 8.75 0.60 13.45
C LEU A 37 9.84 0.84 14.51
N ALA A 38 10.52 2.00 14.47
CA ALA A 38 11.46 2.40 15.50
C ALA A 38 10.79 2.60 16.88
N GLU A 39 9.55 3.10 16.90
CA GLU A 39 8.76 3.22 18.13
C GLU A 39 8.58 1.86 18.82
N LEU A 40 8.46 0.76 18.07
CA LEU A 40 8.35 -0.58 18.64
C LEU A 40 9.66 -1.01 19.33
N VAL A 41 10.82 -0.60 18.81
CA VAL A 41 12.11 -0.87 19.44
C VAL A 41 12.26 -0.05 20.72
N ILE A 42 12.06 1.26 20.61
CA ILE A 42 12.34 2.22 21.68
C ILE A 42 11.35 2.07 22.83
N ASN A 43 10.06 2.02 22.51
CA ASN A 43 9.01 2.06 23.52
C ASN A 43 8.61 0.67 24.04
N LYS A 44 8.78 -0.38 23.19
CA LYS A 44 8.32 -1.74 23.54
C LYS A 44 9.45 -2.77 23.65
N GLY A 45 10.72 -2.36 23.48
CA GLY A 45 11.87 -3.25 23.64
C GLY A 45 11.95 -4.42 22.65
N VAL A 46 11.30 -4.28 21.47
CA VAL A 46 11.26 -5.35 20.46
C VAL A 46 12.66 -5.56 19.86
N PRO A 47 13.14 -6.82 19.77
CA PRO A 47 14.45 -7.12 19.19
C PRO A 47 14.56 -6.64 17.74
N ALA A 48 15.74 -6.12 17.36
CA ALA A 48 16.00 -5.62 16.01
C ALA A 48 15.78 -6.68 14.92
N ALA A 49 15.99 -7.96 15.22
CA ALA A 49 15.73 -9.06 14.30
C ALA A 49 14.24 -9.20 13.94
N GLU A 50 13.33 -8.95 14.88
CA GLU A 50 11.89 -8.96 14.63
C GLU A 50 11.45 -7.78 13.77
N ILE A 51 12.11 -6.62 13.95
CA ILE A 51 11.87 -5.45 13.11
C ILE A 51 12.34 -5.70 11.67
N LEU A 52 13.52 -6.32 11.50
CA LEU A 52 14.01 -6.70 10.16
C LEU A 52 13.04 -7.69 9.47
N GLN A 53 12.46 -8.62 10.22
CA GLN A 53 11.43 -9.53 9.74
C GLN A 53 10.18 -8.76 9.31
N LEU A 54 9.72 -7.77 10.08
CA LEU A 54 8.60 -6.90 9.70
C LEU A 54 8.89 -6.12 8.42
N PHE A 55 10.12 -5.60 8.26
CA PHE A 55 10.54 -4.96 7.01
C PHE A 55 10.47 -5.91 5.82
N SER A 56 10.92 -7.16 5.97
CA SER A 56 10.86 -8.15 4.90
C SER A 56 9.43 -8.43 4.43
N TYR A 57 8.46 -8.42 5.34
CA TYR A 57 7.04 -8.57 5.01
C TYR A 57 6.43 -7.35 4.31
N LEU A 58 7.04 -6.16 4.43
CA LEU A 58 6.58 -4.97 3.71
C LEU A 58 7.10 -4.90 2.26
N LEU A 59 8.23 -5.56 1.96
CA LEU A 59 8.86 -5.51 0.63
C LEU A 59 7.92 -5.85 -0.52
N PRO A 60 7.12 -6.94 -0.49
CA PRO A 60 6.24 -7.28 -1.60
C PRO A 60 5.20 -6.19 -1.91
N THR A 61 4.67 -5.53 -0.88
CA THR A 61 3.73 -4.41 -1.07
C THR A 61 4.40 -3.21 -1.74
N PHE A 62 5.67 -2.96 -1.47
CA PHE A 62 6.39 -1.89 -2.16
C PHE A 62 6.75 -2.29 -3.59
N PHE A 63 7.11 -3.54 -3.82
CA PHE A 63 7.46 -4.04 -5.16
C PHE A 63 6.28 -3.96 -6.13
N SER A 64 5.05 -4.13 -5.68
CA SER A 64 3.88 -3.99 -6.55
C SER A 64 3.77 -2.59 -7.20
N VAL A 65 4.28 -1.56 -6.52
CA VAL A 65 4.30 -0.16 -6.98
C VAL A 65 5.63 0.21 -7.64
N THR A 66 6.75 -0.20 -7.02
CA THR A 66 8.08 0.24 -7.46
C THR A 66 8.57 -0.46 -8.72
N ILE A 67 8.13 -1.69 -9.02
CA ILE A 67 8.52 -2.39 -10.26
C ILE A 67 8.02 -1.64 -11.51
N PRO A 68 6.72 -1.32 -11.67
CA PRO A 68 6.25 -0.57 -12.81
C PRO A 68 6.90 0.82 -12.95
N LEU A 69 7.09 1.53 -11.83
CA LEU A 69 7.73 2.84 -11.80
C LEU A 69 9.20 2.77 -12.23
N SER A 70 9.94 1.83 -11.66
CA SER A 70 11.37 1.65 -11.96
C SER A 70 11.60 1.22 -13.41
N PHE A 71 10.72 0.37 -13.93
CA PHE A 71 10.78 -0.05 -15.32
C PHE A 71 10.50 1.13 -16.28
N LEU A 72 9.48 1.94 -16.00
CA LEU A 72 9.20 3.16 -16.76
C LEU A 72 10.40 4.11 -16.74
N LEU A 73 11.01 4.32 -15.56
CA LEU A 73 12.19 5.19 -15.44
C LEU A 73 13.38 4.61 -16.22
N GLY A 74 13.61 3.30 -16.13
CA GLY A 74 14.66 2.63 -16.90
C GLY A 74 14.51 2.83 -18.41
N ILE A 75 13.28 2.71 -18.93
CA ILE A 75 12.97 2.97 -20.34
C ILE A 75 13.26 4.43 -20.70
N LEU A 76 12.76 5.38 -19.90
CA LEU A 76 12.93 6.81 -20.17
C LEU A 76 14.40 7.23 -20.16
N LEU A 77 15.20 6.70 -19.22
CA LEU A 77 16.64 6.97 -19.15
C LEU A 77 17.40 6.35 -20.32
N ALA A 78 17.13 5.08 -20.66
CA ALA A 78 17.81 4.39 -21.75
C ALA A 78 17.49 5.02 -23.11
N PHE A 79 16.20 5.25 -23.42
CA PHE A 79 15.82 5.86 -24.68
C PHE A 79 16.16 7.36 -24.74
N GLY A 80 16.17 8.05 -23.59
CA GLY A 80 16.68 9.42 -23.51
C GLY A 80 18.16 9.49 -23.86
N ARG A 81 18.97 8.52 -23.39
CA ARG A 81 20.38 8.43 -23.73
C ARG A 81 20.57 8.08 -25.21
N PHE A 82 19.89 7.08 -25.76
CA PHE A 82 19.96 6.75 -27.19
C PHE A 82 19.63 7.96 -28.08
N SER A 83 18.73 8.80 -27.61
CA SER A 83 18.36 10.02 -28.29
C SER A 83 19.44 11.11 -28.16
N ALA A 84 20.00 11.32 -26.95
CA ALA A 84 21.03 12.32 -26.69
C ALA A 84 22.35 12.01 -27.43
N ASP A 85 22.74 10.74 -27.45
CA ASP A 85 23.97 10.27 -28.11
C ASP A 85 23.78 10.08 -29.62
N SER A 86 22.58 10.46 -30.19
CA SER A 86 22.21 10.27 -31.60
C SER A 86 22.25 8.82 -32.08
N GLU A 87 22.36 7.84 -31.17
CA GLU A 87 22.37 6.41 -31.50
C GLU A 87 21.06 5.98 -32.15
N PHE A 88 19.92 6.53 -31.72
CA PHE A 88 18.62 6.26 -32.35
C PHE A 88 18.59 6.66 -33.80
N VAL A 89 19.14 7.83 -34.13
CA VAL A 89 19.21 8.34 -35.52
C VAL A 89 20.11 7.46 -36.37
N ALA A 90 21.28 7.05 -35.86
CA ALA A 90 22.20 6.15 -36.53
C ALA A 90 21.59 4.76 -36.82
N LEU A 91 20.90 4.19 -35.83
CA LEU A 91 20.20 2.89 -35.97
C LEU A 91 19.09 3.00 -37.04
N LYS A 92 18.37 4.09 -37.05
CA LYS A 92 17.32 4.35 -38.06
C LYS A 92 17.88 4.55 -39.44
N ALA A 93 18.99 5.28 -39.60
CA ALA A 93 19.69 5.45 -40.87
C ALA A 93 20.22 4.12 -41.42
N SER A 94 20.49 3.16 -40.55
CA SER A 94 20.84 1.76 -40.91
C SER A 94 19.63 0.89 -41.25
N GLY A 95 18.42 1.47 -41.40
CA GLY A 95 17.21 0.77 -41.80
C GLY A 95 16.46 0.05 -40.64
N ILE A 96 16.85 0.26 -39.37
CA ILE A 96 16.20 -0.37 -38.23
C ILE A 96 15.00 0.48 -37.78
N SER A 97 13.81 -0.08 -37.90
CA SER A 97 12.58 0.63 -37.48
C SER A 97 12.45 0.73 -35.95
N LEU A 98 11.73 1.76 -35.47
CA LEU A 98 11.41 1.91 -34.04
C LEU A 98 10.71 0.67 -33.47
N TYR A 99 9.82 0.05 -34.25
CA TYR A 99 9.12 -1.17 -33.84
C TYR A 99 10.08 -2.35 -33.57
N ASN A 100 11.18 -2.46 -34.34
CA ASN A 100 12.19 -3.49 -34.09
C ASN A 100 12.99 -3.21 -32.81
N LEU A 101 13.24 -1.93 -32.49
CA LEU A 101 13.90 -1.52 -31.24
C LEU A 101 13.01 -1.73 -30.01
N THR A 102 11.67 -1.64 -30.15
CA THR A 102 10.74 -1.87 -29.04
C THR A 102 10.49 -3.35 -28.73
N LYS A 103 10.77 -4.28 -29.65
CA LYS A 103 10.59 -5.73 -29.40
C LYS A 103 11.27 -6.25 -28.15
N PRO A 104 12.59 -6.02 -27.91
CA PRO A 104 13.26 -6.49 -26.70
C PRO A 104 12.70 -5.80 -25.43
N VAL A 105 12.26 -4.53 -25.55
CA VAL A 105 11.66 -3.81 -24.44
C VAL A 105 10.31 -4.42 -24.06
N PHE A 106 9.54 -4.85 -25.07
CA PHE A 106 8.26 -5.51 -24.86
C PHE A 106 8.44 -6.88 -24.19
N LEU A 107 9.52 -7.60 -24.49
CA LEU A 107 9.86 -8.85 -23.78
C LEU A 107 10.16 -8.58 -22.30
N LEU A 108 10.91 -7.52 -21.99
CA LEU A 108 11.11 -7.10 -20.60
C LEU A 108 9.81 -6.66 -19.92
N ALA A 109 8.92 -5.97 -20.65
CA ALA A 109 7.62 -5.56 -20.13
C ALA A 109 6.77 -6.77 -19.75
N ILE A 110 6.77 -7.84 -20.57
CA ILE A 110 6.11 -9.10 -20.24
C ILE A 110 6.72 -9.72 -18.99
N PHE A 111 8.05 -9.76 -18.89
CA PHE A 111 8.74 -10.31 -17.72
C PHE A 111 8.35 -9.53 -16.45
N PHE A 112 8.44 -8.20 -16.44
CA PHE A 112 8.08 -7.38 -15.28
C PHE A 112 6.58 -7.43 -14.98
N SER A 113 5.72 -7.57 -15.99
CA SER A 113 4.29 -7.76 -15.81
C SER A 113 3.97 -9.10 -15.11
N LEU A 114 4.59 -10.20 -15.55
CA LEU A 114 4.43 -11.50 -14.91
C LEU A 114 5.00 -11.50 -13.49
N LEU A 115 6.15 -10.86 -13.27
CA LEU A 115 6.74 -10.69 -11.95
C LEU A 115 5.82 -9.89 -11.02
N THR A 116 5.26 -8.77 -11.50
CA THR A 116 4.30 -7.97 -10.74
C THR A 116 3.03 -8.77 -10.45
N ALA A 117 2.51 -9.52 -11.44
CA ALA A 117 1.35 -10.39 -11.25
C ALA A 117 1.58 -11.44 -10.16
N TRP A 118 2.73 -12.11 -10.19
CA TRP A 118 3.09 -13.09 -9.16
C TRP A 118 3.18 -12.45 -7.78
N ILE A 119 3.77 -11.26 -7.68
CA ILE A 119 3.86 -10.53 -6.41
C ILE A 119 2.46 -10.13 -5.93
N THR A 120 1.64 -9.46 -6.73
CA THR A 120 0.34 -8.92 -6.31
C THR A 120 -0.69 -10.01 -6.02
N ILE A 121 -0.64 -11.14 -6.73
CA ILE A 121 -1.62 -12.21 -6.59
C ILE A 121 -1.25 -13.18 -5.47
N SER A 122 0.05 -13.50 -5.30
CA SER A 122 0.49 -14.59 -4.41
C SER A 122 1.30 -14.10 -3.23
N VAL A 123 2.34 -13.28 -3.46
CA VAL A 123 3.32 -12.94 -2.43
C VAL A 123 2.79 -11.85 -1.49
N GLU A 124 2.19 -10.81 -2.04
CA GLU A 124 1.72 -9.65 -1.27
C GLU A 124 0.62 -9.99 -0.25
N PRO A 125 -0.44 -10.78 -0.59
CA PRO A 125 -1.44 -11.18 0.40
C PRO A 125 -0.87 -12.02 1.54
N ALA A 126 0.02 -12.97 1.21
CA ALA A 126 0.69 -13.79 2.22
C ALA A 126 1.57 -12.95 3.14
N SER A 127 2.32 -12.00 2.58
CA SER A 127 3.17 -11.09 3.34
C SER A 127 2.38 -10.14 4.25
N LYS A 128 1.25 -9.60 3.79
CA LYS A 128 0.35 -8.77 4.60
C LYS A 128 -0.23 -9.57 5.78
N THR A 129 -0.63 -10.81 5.54
CA THR A 129 -1.10 -11.71 6.61
C THR A 129 0.00 -12.00 7.63
N ALA A 130 1.22 -12.32 7.16
CA ALA A 130 2.37 -12.56 8.02
C ALA A 130 2.78 -11.31 8.83
N PHE A 131 2.79 -10.14 8.19
CA PHE A 131 3.05 -8.85 8.83
C PHE A 131 2.07 -8.58 9.98
N ARG A 132 0.77 -8.76 9.71
CA ARG A 132 -0.27 -8.58 10.71
C ARG A 132 -0.14 -9.57 11.87
N GLY A 133 0.11 -10.85 11.56
CA GLY A 133 0.34 -11.88 12.56
C GLY A 133 1.53 -11.55 13.46
N LYS A 134 2.64 -11.08 12.86
CA LYS A 134 3.82 -10.69 13.63
C LYS A 134 3.61 -9.46 14.50
N LEU A 135 2.91 -8.43 13.97
CA LEU A 135 2.52 -7.27 14.78
C LEU A 135 1.65 -7.66 15.97
N PHE A 136 0.68 -8.55 15.75
CA PHE A 136 -0.18 -9.05 16.82
C PHE A 136 0.62 -9.84 17.85
N GLN A 137 1.54 -10.71 17.43
CA GLN A 137 2.44 -11.45 18.31
C GLN A 137 3.25 -10.51 19.19
N ILE A 138 3.88 -9.48 18.60
CA ILE A 138 4.65 -8.47 19.34
C ILE A 138 3.76 -7.71 20.33
N ALA A 139 2.59 -7.27 19.90
CA ALA A 139 1.67 -6.54 20.76
C ALA A 139 1.14 -7.40 21.93
N SER A 140 0.82 -8.67 21.66
CA SER A 140 0.29 -9.57 22.70
C SER A 140 1.35 -10.05 23.68
N SER A 141 2.59 -10.30 23.24
CA SER A 141 3.68 -10.68 24.15
C SER A 141 4.07 -9.54 25.09
N ASN A 142 4.00 -8.30 24.60
CA ASN A 142 4.33 -7.13 25.40
C ASN A 142 3.18 -6.68 26.32
N ALA A 143 1.93 -7.06 26.05
CA ALA A 143 0.78 -6.67 26.86
C ALA A 143 0.89 -7.17 28.33
N SER A 144 1.41 -8.37 28.53
CA SER A 144 1.65 -8.90 29.88
C SER A 144 2.86 -8.25 30.58
N VAL A 145 3.85 -7.81 29.81
CA VAL A 145 5.09 -7.18 30.34
C VAL A 145 4.88 -5.70 30.63
N SER A 146 3.95 -5.05 29.93
CA SER A 146 3.65 -3.62 30.08
C SER A 146 2.89 -3.29 31.36
N VAL A 147 2.12 -4.24 31.92
CA VAL A 147 1.38 -4.00 33.15
C VAL A 147 2.33 -3.98 34.32
N ARG A 148 2.51 -2.81 34.95
CA ARG A 148 3.32 -2.60 36.12
C ARG A 148 2.47 -2.78 37.41
N PRO A 149 2.79 -3.71 38.29
CA PRO A 149 2.09 -3.83 39.54
C PRO A 149 2.21 -2.56 40.40
N GLY A 150 1.14 -2.21 41.10
CA GLY A 150 1.10 -1.04 41.99
C GLY A 150 0.90 0.30 41.29
N VAL A 151 0.73 0.31 39.94
CA VAL A 151 0.51 1.52 39.15
C VAL A 151 -0.77 1.38 38.29
N PHE A 152 -1.47 2.50 38.07
CA PHE A 152 -2.57 2.52 37.11
C PHE A 152 -2.01 2.53 35.70
N ASN A 153 -2.38 1.53 34.89
CA ASN A 153 -1.96 1.37 33.51
C ASN A 153 -3.10 1.78 32.58
N ASP A 154 -2.88 2.74 31.71
CA ASP A 154 -3.83 3.31 30.74
C ASP A 154 -3.47 2.97 29.27
N GLU A 155 -2.67 1.92 29.06
CA GLU A 155 -2.22 1.51 27.72
C GLU A 155 -3.35 1.04 26.79
N PHE A 156 -4.49 0.64 27.38
CA PHE A 156 -5.66 0.19 26.64
C PHE A 156 -6.69 1.31 26.54
N PRO A 157 -7.04 1.79 25.33
CA PRO A 157 -7.96 2.90 25.16
C PRO A 157 -9.30 2.68 25.86
N GLY A 158 -9.66 3.59 26.77
CA GLY A 158 -10.89 3.54 27.55
C GLY A 158 -10.91 2.49 28.66
N ILE A 159 -9.74 1.92 29.00
CA ILE A 159 -9.58 1.00 30.13
C ILE A 159 -8.39 1.45 30.98
N VAL A 160 -8.64 1.66 32.26
CA VAL A 160 -7.59 1.85 33.25
C VAL A 160 -7.49 0.58 34.09
N LEU A 161 -6.32 -0.06 34.04
CA LEU A 161 -6.04 -1.31 34.73
C LEU A 161 -5.08 -1.09 35.93
N TYR A 162 -5.42 -1.56 37.06
CA TYR A 162 -4.52 -1.64 38.23
C TYR A 162 -4.44 -3.08 38.72
N THR A 163 -3.25 -3.53 39.11
CA THR A 163 -3.04 -4.79 39.77
C THR A 163 -2.10 -4.61 40.97
N ARG A 164 -2.36 -5.27 42.09
CA ARG A 164 -1.49 -5.17 43.25
C ARG A 164 -0.20 -5.99 43.08
N GLY A 165 -0.28 -7.13 42.42
CA GLY A 165 0.85 -8.02 42.20
C GLY A 165 0.74 -8.78 40.90
N MET A 166 1.87 -9.30 40.44
CA MET A 166 1.95 -10.14 39.23
C MET A 166 2.87 -11.33 39.49
N ASP A 167 2.34 -12.54 39.28
CA ASP A 167 3.16 -13.75 39.20
C ASP A 167 3.77 -13.82 37.80
N GLU A 168 5.04 -13.42 37.66
CA GLU A 168 5.75 -13.38 36.39
C GLU A 168 5.92 -14.79 35.77
N THR A 169 5.98 -15.85 36.60
CA THR A 169 6.13 -17.22 36.11
C THR A 169 4.87 -17.77 35.46
N ARG A 170 3.70 -17.37 35.96
CA ARG A 170 2.39 -17.82 35.48
C ARG A 170 1.65 -16.77 34.65
N GLY A 171 2.14 -15.53 34.64
CA GLY A 171 1.49 -14.41 33.96
C GLY A 171 0.12 -14.07 34.56
N ILE A 172 -0.06 -14.30 35.88
CA ILE A 172 -1.32 -14.07 36.60
C ILE A 172 -1.19 -12.78 37.39
N MET A 173 -2.10 -11.85 37.17
CA MET A 173 -2.27 -10.63 37.95
C MET A 173 -3.13 -10.93 39.20
N GLN A 174 -2.77 -10.33 40.33
CA GLN A 174 -3.47 -10.48 41.60
C GLN A 174 -4.13 -9.17 42.02
N ASP A 175 -5.35 -9.26 42.57
CA ASP A 175 -6.15 -8.11 43.01
C ASP A 175 -6.30 -7.06 41.92
N VAL A 176 -7.01 -7.44 40.88
CA VAL A 176 -7.19 -6.61 39.68
C VAL A 176 -8.36 -5.65 39.87
N PHE A 177 -8.12 -4.39 39.55
CA PHE A 177 -9.13 -3.33 39.46
C PHE A 177 -9.11 -2.76 38.06
N ILE A 178 -10.29 -2.59 37.45
CA ILE A 178 -10.46 -2.04 36.11
C ILE A 178 -11.54 -0.98 36.11
N SER A 179 -11.26 0.16 35.53
CA SER A 179 -12.25 1.16 35.09
C SER A 179 -12.44 1.03 33.59
N ASP A 180 -13.63 0.63 33.13
CA ASP A 180 -13.98 0.50 31.73
C ASP A 180 -14.93 1.63 31.30
N GLU A 181 -14.41 2.56 30.48
CA GLU A 181 -15.13 3.75 30.01
C GLU A 181 -15.64 3.59 28.56
N ARG A 182 -15.48 2.38 27.97
CA ARG A 182 -15.82 2.14 26.56
C ARG A 182 -17.32 2.05 26.27
N GLU A 183 -18.11 1.63 27.27
CA GLU A 183 -19.54 1.45 27.14
C GLU A 183 -20.32 2.39 28.05
N GLY A 184 -20.97 3.40 27.48
CA GLY A 184 -21.94 4.27 28.15
C GLY A 184 -21.35 5.56 28.75
N GLU A 185 -22.24 6.39 29.29
CA GLU A 185 -21.92 7.69 29.91
C GLU A 185 -21.31 7.54 31.32
N THR A 186 -21.28 6.32 31.86
CA THR A 186 -20.71 6.03 33.20
C THR A 186 -19.75 4.86 33.14
N PRO A 187 -18.56 5.01 33.73
CA PRO A 187 -17.57 3.94 33.80
C PRO A 187 -18.10 2.72 34.56
N ALA A 188 -17.80 1.53 34.04
CA ALA A 188 -17.99 0.30 34.79
C ALA A 188 -16.73 0.02 35.59
N THR A 189 -16.87 -0.17 36.90
CA THR A 189 -15.79 -0.60 37.80
C THR A 189 -15.82 -2.10 37.96
N ILE A 190 -14.72 -2.77 37.66
CA ILE A 190 -14.61 -4.23 37.75
C ILE A 190 -13.49 -4.55 38.70
N THR A 191 -13.77 -5.45 39.66
CA THR A 191 -12.78 -5.97 40.60
C THR A 191 -12.70 -7.50 40.48
N ALA A 192 -11.50 -8.07 40.53
CA ALA A 192 -11.30 -9.49 40.43
C ALA A 192 -10.09 -9.92 41.26
N ARG A 193 -10.13 -11.17 41.82
CA ARG A 193 -8.99 -11.73 42.57
C ARG A 193 -7.80 -12.01 41.64
N GLU A 194 -8.09 -12.52 40.46
CA GLU A 194 -7.06 -12.89 39.47
C GLU A 194 -7.43 -12.38 38.07
N GLY A 195 -6.41 -12.06 37.30
CA GLY A 195 -6.54 -11.72 35.91
C GLY A 195 -5.40 -12.30 35.06
N ARG A 196 -5.68 -12.71 33.83
CA ARG A 196 -4.66 -13.17 32.90
C ARG A 196 -4.97 -12.73 31.47
N PHE A 197 -3.93 -12.44 30.73
CA PHE A 197 -4.08 -12.19 29.29
C PHE A 197 -4.15 -13.50 28.52
N ILE A 198 -5.13 -13.61 27.62
CA ILE A 198 -5.30 -14.72 26.68
C ILE A 198 -5.20 -14.15 25.28
N SER A 199 -4.15 -14.53 24.57
CA SER A 199 -3.94 -14.16 23.17
C SER A 199 -4.46 -15.26 22.25
N ASN A 200 -5.28 -14.90 21.27
CA ASN A 200 -5.73 -15.81 20.22
C ASN A 200 -5.16 -15.39 18.88
N PRO A 201 -4.12 -16.09 18.37
CA PRO A 201 -3.47 -15.74 17.10
C PRO A 201 -4.39 -15.87 15.88
N ASN A 202 -5.39 -16.76 15.93
CA ASN A 202 -6.29 -17.00 14.80
C ASN A 202 -7.32 -15.87 14.60
N THR A 203 -7.75 -15.26 15.70
CA THR A 203 -8.72 -14.15 15.68
C THR A 203 -8.07 -12.78 15.88
N TYR A 204 -6.76 -12.73 16.11
CA TYR A 204 -6.02 -11.53 16.48
C TYR A 204 -6.69 -10.77 17.63
N SER A 205 -7.18 -11.50 18.63
CA SER A 205 -7.83 -10.93 19.80
C SER A 205 -7.01 -11.16 21.07
N LEU A 206 -6.85 -10.11 21.85
CA LEU A 206 -6.32 -10.16 23.19
C LEU A 206 -7.49 -10.05 24.16
N THR A 207 -7.65 -11.04 25.02
CA THR A 207 -8.71 -11.08 26.01
C THR A 207 -8.09 -11.06 27.40
N LEU A 208 -8.57 -10.17 28.25
CA LEU A 208 -8.27 -10.19 29.66
C LEU A 208 -9.33 -11.04 30.37
N ARG A 209 -8.96 -12.22 30.80
CA ARG A 209 -9.82 -13.09 31.62
C ARG A 209 -9.64 -12.77 33.08
N LEU A 210 -10.73 -12.38 33.73
CA LEU A 210 -10.83 -12.11 35.13
C LEU A 210 -11.52 -13.30 35.83
N SER A 211 -11.02 -13.67 36.99
CA SER A 211 -11.59 -14.76 37.78
C SER A 211 -11.97 -14.28 39.18
N HIS A 212 -13.15 -14.73 39.66
CA HIS A 212 -13.70 -14.43 40.97
C HIS A 212 -13.80 -12.94 41.28
N GLY A 213 -14.76 -12.25 40.64
CA GLY A 213 -14.91 -10.82 40.75
C GLY A 213 -16.33 -10.31 40.75
N SER A 214 -16.43 -8.97 40.70
CA SER A 214 -17.70 -8.25 40.58
C SER A 214 -17.58 -7.05 39.67
N ILE A 215 -18.66 -6.77 38.94
CA ILE A 215 -18.83 -5.59 38.10
C ILE A 215 -19.78 -4.65 38.83
N HIS A 216 -19.37 -3.41 38.95
CA HIS A 216 -20.13 -2.34 39.59
C HIS A 216 -20.50 -1.31 38.54
N ARG A 217 -21.81 -1.13 38.28
CA ARG A 217 -22.33 -0.15 37.33
C ARG A 217 -23.35 0.75 37.97
N ARG A 218 -23.28 2.05 37.60
CA ARG A 218 -24.32 3.03 37.88
C ARG A 218 -24.96 3.52 36.60
N PRO A 219 -26.22 3.22 36.29
CA PRO A 219 -26.89 3.68 35.09
C PRO A 219 -27.01 5.23 35.11
N ALA A 220 -26.67 5.89 33.97
CA ALA A 220 -26.55 7.36 33.90
C ALA A 220 -27.89 8.09 33.78
N LYS A 221 -28.98 7.45 33.34
CA LYS A 221 -30.20 8.13 32.84
C LYS A 221 -31.43 8.09 33.73
N GLU A 222 -31.42 7.43 34.87
CA GLU A 222 -32.56 7.38 35.77
C GLU A 222 -32.33 8.20 37.04
N LYS A 223 -33.25 9.11 37.37
CA LYS A 223 -33.22 9.92 38.63
C LYS A 223 -33.24 9.04 39.89
N HIS A 224 -33.53 7.75 39.76
CA HIS A 224 -33.48 6.72 40.82
C HIS A 224 -32.61 5.53 40.40
N ALA A 225 -31.44 5.79 39.79
CA ALA A 225 -30.54 4.76 39.29
C ALA A 225 -30.05 3.87 40.43
N THR A 226 -30.53 2.64 40.44
CA THR A 226 -30.11 1.61 41.39
C THR A 226 -28.69 1.15 41.03
N TYR A 227 -27.79 1.16 41.99
CA TYR A 227 -26.46 0.62 41.85
C TYR A 227 -26.53 -0.87 41.55
N GLN A 228 -25.94 -1.32 40.48
CA GLN A 228 -25.96 -2.72 40.06
C GLN A 228 -24.61 -3.35 40.34
N THR A 229 -24.62 -4.48 41.06
CA THR A 229 -23.45 -5.32 41.28
C THR A 229 -23.71 -6.70 40.67
N ILE A 230 -22.84 -7.11 39.76
CA ILE A 230 -22.90 -8.42 39.10
C ILE A 230 -21.67 -9.20 39.53
N SER A 231 -21.85 -10.29 40.26
CA SER A 231 -20.75 -11.19 40.62
C SER A 231 -20.52 -12.24 39.56
N PHE A 232 -19.27 -12.55 39.25
CA PHE A 232 -18.89 -13.53 38.24
C PHE A 232 -17.79 -14.48 38.75
N THR A 233 -17.79 -15.69 38.23
CA THR A 233 -16.69 -16.64 38.42
C THR A 233 -15.59 -16.38 37.37
N ASN A 234 -15.97 -16.17 36.10
CA ASN A 234 -15.08 -15.78 35.04
C ASN A 234 -15.74 -14.67 34.19
N TYR A 235 -14.97 -13.68 33.82
CA TYR A 235 -15.41 -12.60 32.97
C TYR A 235 -14.31 -12.26 31.96
N ASP A 236 -14.65 -12.25 30.67
CA ASP A 236 -13.71 -12.03 29.58
C ASP A 236 -13.90 -10.62 28.99
N ILE A 237 -12.88 -9.80 29.15
CA ILE A 237 -12.82 -8.46 28.58
C ILE A 237 -11.97 -8.51 27.32
N ASN A 238 -12.56 -8.23 26.16
CA ASN A 238 -11.79 -8.05 24.94
C ASN A 238 -11.05 -6.72 24.98
N LEU A 239 -9.73 -6.78 24.86
CA LEU A 239 -8.86 -5.61 24.80
C LEU A 239 -8.55 -5.30 23.35
N ASP A 240 -8.85 -4.06 22.92
CA ASP A 240 -8.37 -3.57 21.64
C ASP A 240 -6.89 -3.20 21.80
N VAL A 241 -6.02 -4.05 21.31
CA VAL A 241 -4.56 -3.86 21.36
C VAL A 241 -4.16 -2.80 20.33
N GLY A 242 -4.31 -1.56 20.75
CA GLY A 242 -3.89 -0.37 20.01
C GLY A 242 -4.85 0.07 18.91
N ASN A 243 -4.84 1.37 18.62
CA ASN A 243 -5.60 2.09 17.56
C ASN A 243 -5.38 1.53 16.12
N GLN A 244 -4.61 0.46 15.96
CA GLN A 244 -4.26 -0.14 14.69
C GLN A 244 -5.06 -1.40 14.33
N LEU A 245 -5.77 -1.99 15.33
CA LEU A 245 -6.61 -3.17 15.15
C LEU A 245 -8.04 -2.89 15.66
N SER A 246 -8.67 -1.84 15.11
CA SER A 246 -10.07 -1.52 15.43
C SER A 246 -10.98 -2.72 15.22
N SER A 247 -12.09 -2.77 15.95
CA SER A 247 -13.09 -3.86 15.93
C SER A 247 -13.59 -4.25 14.52
N LYS A 248 -13.52 -3.32 13.55
CA LYS A 248 -13.75 -3.58 12.12
C LYS A 248 -12.65 -4.42 11.47
N GLN A 249 -11.46 -4.51 12.05
CA GLN A 249 -10.30 -5.25 11.52
C GLN A 249 -10.16 -6.68 12.06
N ARG A 250 -11.11 -7.18 12.86
CA ARG A 250 -11.13 -8.60 13.30
C ARG A 250 -11.29 -9.58 12.13
N ARG A 251 -11.94 -9.15 11.04
CA ARG A 251 -11.93 -9.93 9.79
C ARG A 251 -10.67 -9.60 9.00
N ARG A 252 -10.07 -10.61 8.35
CA ARG A 252 -8.97 -10.41 7.41
C ARG A 252 -9.35 -9.30 6.43
N SER A 253 -8.44 -8.35 6.21
CA SER A 253 -8.63 -7.32 5.21
C SER A 253 -8.74 -7.97 3.82
N ARG A 254 -9.53 -7.39 2.92
CA ARG A 254 -9.64 -7.86 1.53
C ARG A 254 -8.27 -8.07 0.88
N SER A 255 -7.30 -7.22 1.22
CA SER A 255 -5.93 -7.27 0.68
C SER A 255 -5.06 -8.41 1.26
N GLU A 256 -5.49 -9.08 2.33
CA GLU A 256 -4.82 -10.23 2.95
C GLU A 256 -5.35 -11.57 2.40
N LEU A 257 -6.47 -11.57 1.69
CA LEU A 257 -7.07 -12.78 1.13
C LEU A 257 -6.22 -13.30 -0.04
N SER A 258 -5.91 -14.59 -0.04
CA SER A 258 -5.35 -15.26 -1.19
C SER A 258 -6.32 -15.22 -2.39
N TRP A 259 -5.83 -15.50 -3.59
CA TRP A 259 -6.67 -15.48 -4.78
C TRP A 259 -7.88 -16.42 -4.71
N SER A 260 -7.69 -17.62 -4.18
CA SER A 260 -8.77 -18.60 -3.97
C SER A 260 -9.76 -18.16 -2.90
N GLU A 261 -9.25 -17.65 -1.76
CA GLU A 261 -10.11 -17.12 -0.68
C GLU A 261 -10.91 -15.91 -1.17
N LEU A 262 -10.31 -15.03 -1.98
CA LEU A 262 -10.97 -13.86 -2.53
C LEU A 262 -12.13 -14.25 -3.47
N ASN A 263 -11.93 -15.23 -4.36
CA ASN A 263 -12.99 -15.73 -5.21
C ASN A 263 -14.11 -16.38 -4.39
N ASN A 264 -13.78 -17.24 -3.44
CA ASN A 264 -14.77 -17.86 -2.55
C ASN A 264 -15.54 -16.82 -1.70
N ALA A 265 -14.87 -15.74 -1.28
CA ALA A 265 -15.50 -14.65 -0.55
C ALA A 265 -16.48 -13.85 -1.43
N ILE A 266 -16.14 -13.62 -2.71
CA ILE A 266 -17.03 -12.98 -3.69
C ILE A 266 -18.30 -13.80 -3.91
N ASP A 267 -18.16 -15.13 -4.07
CA ASP A 267 -19.28 -16.02 -4.33
C ASP A 267 -20.21 -16.16 -3.11
N LYS A 268 -19.65 -16.14 -1.90
CA LYS A 268 -20.40 -16.29 -0.63
C LYS A 268 -20.91 -14.97 -0.05
N SER A 269 -20.61 -13.83 -0.67
CA SER A 269 -21.01 -12.52 -0.14
C SER A 269 -22.53 -12.30 -0.27
N PRO A 270 -23.27 -12.14 0.85
CA PRO A 270 -24.71 -11.92 0.82
C PRO A 270 -25.09 -10.50 0.43
N ASP A 271 -24.19 -9.54 0.62
CA ASP A 271 -24.40 -8.12 0.38
C ASP A 271 -23.65 -7.64 -0.87
N ASN A 272 -24.37 -6.94 -1.75
CA ASN A 272 -23.83 -6.37 -2.98
C ASN A 272 -22.64 -5.42 -2.70
N LYS A 273 -22.69 -4.64 -1.64
CA LYS A 273 -21.62 -3.70 -1.28
C LYS A 273 -20.31 -4.43 -0.92
N SER A 274 -20.41 -5.47 -0.10
CA SER A 274 -19.26 -6.31 0.25
C SER A 274 -18.69 -7.02 -0.98
N LYS A 275 -19.55 -7.47 -1.89
CA LYS A 275 -19.15 -8.10 -3.14
C LYS A 275 -18.38 -7.13 -4.04
N PHE A 276 -18.84 -5.87 -4.18
CA PHE A 276 -18.12 -4.84 -4.95
C PHE A 276 -16.73 -4.57 -4.39
N HIS A 277 -16.58 -4.42 -3.08
CA HIS A 277 -15.27 -4.20 -2.45
C HIS A 277 -14.29 -5.35 -2.70
N LEU A 278 -14.76 -6.59 -2.71
CA LEU A 278 -13.92 -7.76 -3.02
C LEU A 278 -13.55 -7.81 -4.51
N GLN A 279 -14.48 -7.46 -5.40
CA GLN A 279 -14.22 -7.38 -6.83
C GLN A 279 -13.22 -6.29 -7.18
N VAL A 280 -13.29 -5.12 -6.51
CA VAL A 280 -12.30 -4.05 -6.67
C VAL A 280 -10.90 -4.58 -6.37
N GLU A 281 -10.69 -5.22 -5.22
CA GLU A 281 -9.39 -5.80 -4.85
C GLU A 281 -8.90 -6.81 -5.91
N LYS A 282 -9.80 -7.68 -6.40
CA LYS A 282 -9.46 -8.69 -7.42
C LYS A 282 -8.96 -8.06 -8.71
N HIS A 283 -9.70 -7.07 -9.23
CA HIS A 283 -9.35 -6.40 -10.48
C HIS A 283 -8.12 -5.50 -10.31
N GLU A 284 -7.96 -4.83 -9.18
CA GLU A 284 -6.81 -3.97 -8.88
C GLU A 284 -5.49 -4.73 -8.97
N ARG A 285 -5.40 -5.94 -8.38
CA ARG A 285 -4.21 -6.80 -8.46
C ARG A 285 -3.82 -7.12 -9.90
N VAL A 286 -4.80 -7.40 -10.75
CA VAL A 286 -4.55 -7.72 -12.17
C VAL A 286 -4.20 -6.46 -12.96
N VAL A 287 -4.91 -5.35 -12.73
CA VAL A 287 -4.68 -4.06 -13.42
C VAL A 287 -3.27 -3.54 -13.15
N ILE A 288 -2.79 -3.60 -11.91
CA ILE A 288 -1.41 -3.21 -11.54
C ILE A 288 -0.39 -4.11 -12.24
N ALA A 289 -0.67 -5.41 -12.34
CA ALA A 289 0.21 -6.35 -13.04
C ALA A 289 0.39 -6.01 -14.53
N PHE A 290 -0.61 -5.41 -15.17
CA PHE A 290 -0.53 -4.96 -16.57
C PHE A 290 0.17 -3.61 -16.75
N ALA A 291 0.44 -2.87 -15.68
CA ALA A 291 1.06 -1.55 -15.75
C ALA A 291 2.39 -1.53 -16.55
N PRO A 292 3.36 -2.45 -16.37
CA PRO A 292 4.59 -2.45 -17.16
C PRO A 292 4.35 -2.54 -18.66
N LEU A 293 3.35 -3.35 -19.09
CA LEU A 293 3.00 -3.52 -20.52
C LEU A 293 2.41 -2.26 -21.14
N VAL A 294 1.68 -1.49 -20.36
CA VAL A 294 1.01 -0.28 -20.84
C VAL A 294 1.98 0.91 -20.81
N LEU A 295 2.80 1.01 -19.76
CA LEU A 295 3.75 2.09 -19.56
C LEU A 295 4.88 2.12 -20.60
N ILE A 296 5.28 0.97 -21.18
CA ILE A 296 6.26 0.92 -22.26
C ILE A 296 5.82 1.76 -23.48
N LEU A 297 4.52 1.72 -23.81
CA LEU A 297 4.00 2.42 -25.00
C LEU A 297 4.13 3.93 -24.88
N ILE A 298 4.16 4.44 -23.67
CA ILE A 298 4.38 5.86 -23.37
C ILE A 298 5.86 6.13 -23.10
N GLY A 299 6.55 5.25 -22.37
CA GLY A 299 7.94 5.43 -21.97
C GLY A 299 8.91 5.53 -23.14
N VAL A 300 8.77 4.68 -24.16
CA VAL A 300 9.65 4.70 -25.34
C VAL A 300 9.55 6.02 -26.13
N PRO A 301 8.36 6.47 -26.59
CA PRO A 301 8.27 7.73 -27.34
C PRO A 301 8.66 8.95 -26.52
N LEU A 302 8.32 8.99 -25.21
CA LEU A 302 8.69 10.12 -24.36
C LEU A 302 10.19 10.15 -24.08
N GLY A 303 10.83 8.99 -23.89
CA GLY A 303 12.28 8.90 -23.75
C GLY A 303 13.02 9.45 -24.94
N LEU A 304 12.59 9.10 -26.16
CA LEU A 304 13.20 9.61 -27.40
C LEU A 304 13.01 11.12 -27.59
N GLN A 305 11.97 11.73 -27.04
CA GLN A 305 11.71 13.17 -27.16
C GLN A 305 12.45 14.03 -26.11
N SER A 306 12.98 13.42 -25.06
CA SER A 306 13.58 14.12 -23.92
C SER A 306 14.94 14.79 -24.20
N GLN A 307 15.45 14.77 -25.43
CA GLN A 307 16.78 15.27 -25.82
C GLN A 307 17.13 16.69 -25.36
N ARG A 308 16.15 17.57 -25.20
CA ARG A 308 16.39 19.01 -25.02
C ARG A 308 16.38 19.49 -23.56
N SER A 309 16.13 18.59 -22.59
CA SER A 309 15.80 19.01 -21.22
C SER A 309 16.82 18.61 -20.15
N GLY A 310 17.99 18.05 -20.51
CA GLY A 310 19.03 17.67 -19.55
C GLY A 310 18.80 16.33 -18.82
N LYS A 311 19.82 15.84 -18.09
CA LYS A 311 19.84 14.50 -17.47
C LYS A 311 18.73 14.24 -16.44
N GLY A 312 18.14 15.28 -15.84
CA GLY A 312 17.06 15.16 -14.86
C GLY A 312 15.64 15.06 -15.46
N ALA A 313 15.46 15.42 -16.72
CA ALA A 313 14.12 15.47 -17.34
C ALA A 313 13.46 14.10 -17.46
N GLY A 314 14.24 13.05 -17.72
CA GLY A 314 13.72 11.68 -17.77
C GLY A 314 13.15 11.22 -16.42
N PHE A 315 13.80 11.56 -15.31
CA PHE A 315 13.31 11.25 -13.97
C PHE A 315 11.99 11.97 -13.66
N THR A 316 11.95 13.30 -13.88
CA THR A 316 10.74 14.09 -13.63
C THR A 316 9.58 13.62 -14.50
N LEU A 317 9.86 13.27 -15.77
CA LEU A 317 8.85 12.76 -16.69
C LEU A 317 8.32 11.39 -16.27
N ALA A 318 9.21 10.48 -15.82
CA ALA A 318 8.81 9.17 -15.29
C ALA A 318 7.88 9.32 -14.08
N LEU A 319 8.27 10.18 -13.15
CA LEU A 319 7.50 10.41 -11.93
C LEU A 319 6.13 11.03 -12.27
N MET A 320 6.07 12.00 -13.21
CA MET A 320 4.83 12.63 -13.61
C MET A 320 3.88 11.63 -14.31
N VAL A 321 4.37 10.85 -15.28
CA VAL A 321 3.57 9.85 -15.98
C VAL A 321 3.04 8.80 -15.02
N PHE A 322 3.89 8.32 -14.12
CA PHE A 322 3.50 7.35 -13.11
C PHE A 322 2.48 7.92 -12.11
N LEU A 323 2.67 9.16 -11.66
CA LEU A 323 1.75 9.83 -10.75
C LEU A 323 0.37 9.98 -11.40
N VAL A 324 0.31 10.42 -12.67
CA VAL A 324 -0.96 10.51 -13.41
C VAL A 324 -1.63 9.13 -13.51
N TYR A 325 -0.87 8.09 -13.86
CA TYR A 325 -1.39 6.72 -13.91
C TYR A 325 -1.97 6.28 -12.57
N TYR A 326 -1.21 6.49 -11.48
CA TYR A 326 -1.61 6.04 -10.15
C TYR A 326 -2.80 6.83 -9.57
N VAL A 327 -2.86 8.14 -9.85
CA VAL A 327 -4.03 8.97 -9.49
C VAL A 327 -5.27 8.51 -10.23
N LEU A 328 -5.18 8.23 -11.53
CA LEU A 328 -6.32 7.70 -12.29
C LEU A 328 -6.76 6.33 -11.77
N LEU A 329 -5.82 5.44 -11.43
CA LEU A 329 -6.13 4.14 -10.85
C LEU A 329 -6.79 4.29 -9.48
N SER A 330 -6.29 5.17 -8.62
CA SER A 330 -6.86 5.45 -7.30
C SER A 330 -8.27 6.05 -7.40
N LEU A 331 -8.49 6.98 -8.34
CA LEU A 331 -9.83 7.52 -8.61
C LEU A 331 -10.79 6.43 -9.09
N ALA A 332 -10.33 5.57 -10.01
CA ALA A 332 -11.12 4.44 -10.49
C ALA A 332 -11.49 3.47 -9.35
N GLY A 333 -10.55 3.16 -8.45
CA GLY A 333 -10.78 2.35 -7.26
C GLY A 333 -11.82 2.95 -6.34
N ASN A 334 -11.71 4.25 -6.04
CA ASN A 334 -12.68 4.97 -5.19
C ASN A 334 -14.10 5.01 -5.80
N ILE A 335 -14.21 5.15 -7.12
CA ILE A 335 -15.51 5.13 -7.80
C ILE A 335 -16.11 3.71 -7.77
N ALA A 336 -15.28 2.69 -8.01
CA ALA A 336 -15.68 1.31 -7.95
C ALA A 336 -16.15 0.89 -6.54
N ASP A 337 -15.44 1.33 -5.50
CA ASP A 337 -15.81 1.08 -4.09
C ASP A 337 -17.18 1.68 -3.71
N LYS A 338 -17.62 2.74 -4.38
CA LYS A 338 -18.98 3.30 -4.19
C LYS A 338 -20.06 2.46 -4.86
N GLY A 339 -19.72 1.48 -5.68
CA GLY A 339 -20.67 0.59 -6.36
C GLY A 339 -21.45 1.26 -7.52
N LEU A 340 -21.00 2.44 -7.98
CA LEU A 340 -21.66 3.18 -9.07
C LEU A 340 -21.43 2.54 -10.44
N VAL A 341 -20.27 1.91 -10.63
CA VAL A 341 -19.84 1.29 -11.89
C VAL A 341 -19.19 -0.06 -11.56
N PRO A 342 -19.40 -1.11 -12.38
CA PRO A 342 -18.70 -2.38 -12.18
C PRO A 342 -17.18 -2.23 -12.13
N ALA A 343 -16.53 -2.84 -11.13
CA ALA A 343 -15.09 -2.77 -10.91
C ALA A 343 -14.28 -3.18 -12.15
N ALA A 344 -14.78 -4.17 -12.89
CA ALA A 344 -14.16 -4.65 -14.13
C ALA A 344 -14.05 -3.58 -15.22
N ILE A 345 -14.95 -2.61 -15.27
CA ILE A 345 -14.93 -1.55 -16.28
C ILE A 345 -14.05 -0.39 -15.83
N ILE A 346 -14.34 0.15 -14.64
CA ILE A 346 -13.73 1.40 -14.19
C ILE A 346 -12.23 1.25 -13.88
N LEU A 347 -11.82 0.11 -13.31
CA LEU A 347 -10.41 -0.14 -12.98
C LEU A 347 -9.53 -0.38 -14.22
N TRP A 348 -10.10 -0.88 -15.32
CA TRP A 348 -9.38 -1.07 -16.56
C TRP A 348 -9.28 0.19 -17.42
N LEU A 349 -10.09 1.22 -17.12
CA LEU A 349 -10.10 2.47 -17.87
C LEU A 349 -8.73 3.17 -17.92
N PRO A 350 -7.98 3.32 -16.81
CA PRO A 350 -6.63 3.89 -16.85
C PRO A 350 -5.69 3.12 -17.80
N ASN A 351 -5.68 1.79 -17.72
CA ASN A 351 -4.86 0.96 -18.59
C ASN A 351 -5.26 1.14 -20.06
N LEU A 352 -6.54 1.20 -20.36
CA LEU A 352 -7.05 1.42 -21.71
C LEU A 352 -6.64 2.82 -22.25
N CYS A 353 -6.80 3.86 -21.45
CA CYS A 353 -6.38 5.21 -21.82
C CYS A 353 -4.88 5.29 -22.12
N PHE A 354 -4.05 4.67 -21.25
CA PHE A 354 -2.60 4.64 -21.43
C PHE A 354 -2.18 3.76 -22.61
N LEU A 355 -2.87 2.65 -22.85
CA LEU A 355 -2.65 1.78 -24.00
C LEU A 355 -2.95 2.52 -25.31
N LEU A 356 -4.13 3.13 -25.43
CA LEU A 356 -4.53 3.85 -26.65
C LEU A 356 -3.66 5.09 -26.88
N GLY A 357 -3.47 5.90 -25.83
CA GLY A 357 -2.61 7.10 -25.88
C GLY A 357 -1.16 6.75 -26.17
N GLY A 358 -0.63 5.70 -25.54
CA GLY A 358 0.73 5.21 -25.73
C GLY A 358 0.95 4.63 -27.14
N ALA A 359 0.02 3.82 -27.64
CA ALA A 359 0.07 3.28 -28.99
C ALA A 359 0.04 4.40 -30.04
N TRP A 360 -0.80 5.41 -29.84
CA TRP A 360 -0.86 6.58 -30.71
C TRP A 360 0.44 7.39 -30.68
N LEU A 361 1.02 7.63 -29.49
CA LEU A 361 2.31 8.30 -29.34
C LEU A 361 3.44 7.51 -30.01
N LEU A 362 3.50 6.21 -29.81
CA LEU A 362 4.50 5.33 -30.41
C LEU A 362 4.40 5.35 -31.95
N HIS A 363 3.19 5.26 -32.47
CA HIS A 363 2.95 5.36 -33.93
C HIS A 363 3.38 6.71 -34.50
N ARG A 364 3.04 7.81 -33.84
CA ARG A 364 3.49 9.16 -34.26
C ARG A 364 5.00 9.33 -34.26
N THR A 365 5.66 8.79 -33.21
CA THR A 365 7.13 8.82 -33.11
C THR A 365 7.79 7.96 -34.18
N ALA A 366 7.16 6.84 -34.57
CA ALA A 366 7.65 5.96 -35.63
C ALA A 366 7.59 6.68 -37.02
N ILE A 367 6.59 7.54 -37.26
CA ILE A 367 6.40 8.29 -38.51
C ILE A 367 7.13 9.68 -38.50
N GLU A 368 7.96 9.93 -37.48
CA GLU A 368 8.71 11.20 -37.31
C GLU A 368 7.82 12.47 -37.22
N LYS A 369 6.59 12.36 -36.77
CA LYS A 369 5.74 13.49 -36.47
C LYS A 369 5.81 13.76 -34.94
N PRO A 370 6.86 14.49 -34.46
CA PRO A 370 7.04 14.66 -33.02
C PRO A 370 5.89 15.47 -32.44
N PHE A 371 5.33 14.96 -31.34
CA PHE A 371 4.39 15.71 -30.53
C PHE A 371 5.20 16.65 -29.61
N ARG A 372 5.19 17.97 -29.91
CA ARG A 372 5.82 18.97 -29.05
C ARG A 372 4.94 19.20 -27.80
N ILE A 373 5.13 18.41 -26.76
CA ILE A 373 4.46 18.61 -25.46
C ILE A 373 4.78 20.01 -24.89
N PHE A 374 5.96 20.55 -25.20
CA PHE A 374 6.36 21.92 -24.80
C PHE A 374 5.69 23.04 -25.57
N SER A 375 4.82 22.78 -26.53
CA SER A 375 4.01 23.82 -27.18
C SER A 375 2.96 24.43 -26.25
N ILE A 376 2.64 23.75 -25.13
CA ILE A 376 1.74 24.28 -24.09
C ILE A 376 2.32 25.56 -23.47
N ARG A 377 3.64 25.66 -23.31
CA ARG A 377 4.29 26.91 -22.85
C ARG A 377 4.07 28.07 -23.81
N LYS A 378 4.03 27.82 -25.11
CA LYS A 378 3.68 28.85 -26.13
C LYS A 378 2.20 29.24 -26.05
N ILE A 379 1.32 28.27 -25.82
CA ILE A 379 -0.13 28.52 -25.69
C ILE A 379 -0.42 29.30 -24.39
N ILE A 380 0.19 28.94 -23.30
CA ILE A 380 0.05 29.65 -22.00
C ILE A 380 0.68 31.04 -22.11
N HIS A 381 1.86 31.19 -22.74
CA HIS A 381 2.48 32.48 -22.94
C HIS A 381 1.66 33.36 -23.89
N GLN A 382 1.07 32.81 -24.94
CA GLN A 382 0.17 33.54 -25.86
C GLN A 382 -1.15 33.89 -25.19
N TRP A 383 -1.66 33.06 -24.28
CA TRP A 383 -2.87 33.35 -23.50
C TRP A 383 -2.62 34.47 -22.49
N LEU A 384 -1.50 34.42 -21.76
CA LEU A 384 -1.08 35.45 -20.80
C LEU A 384 -0.76 36.78 -21.48
N THR A 385 -0.11 36.79 -22.66
CA THR A 385 0.16 38.02 -23.40
C THR A 385 -1.08 38.60 -24.09
N ARG A 386 -2.09 37.77 -24.39
CA ARG A 386 -3.39 38.28 -24.88
C ARG A 386 -4.20 38.93 -23.76
N HIS A 387 -4.12 38.43 -22.52
CA HIS A 387 -4.86 38.98 -21.38
C HIS A 387 -4.25 40.31 -20.88
N ASN A 388 -2.93 40.49 -21.02
CA ASN A 388 -2.29 41.76 -20.66
C ASN A 388 -2.52 42.91 -21.66
N ARG A 389 -2.90 42.60 -22.92
CA ARG A 389 -3.20 43.66 -23.91
C ARG A 389 -4.62 44.21 -23.81
N THR A 390 -5.55 43.51 -23.16
CA THR A 390 -6.92 43.99 -22.95
C THR A 390 -7.06 44.84 -21.67
N GLY A 391 -5.99 45.03 -20.91
CA GLY A 391 -5.98 45.87 -19.69
C GLY A 391 -5.35 47.23 -19.84
N GLU A 392 -4.81 47.57 -21.04
CA GLU A 392 -4.21 48.89 -21.31
C GLU A 392 -5.13 49.86 -22.13
N ASP A 393 -6.33 49.43 -22.52
CA ASP A 393 -7.28 50.20 -23.29
C ASP A 393 -8.55 50.57 -22.46
N LEU A 394 -8.42 50.80 -21.13
CA LEU A 394 -9.50 51.38 -20.28
C LEU A 394 -8.98 52.51 -19.43
#